data_34f2406fe596a16edfaa0d14641d0d00
#
_entry.id   34f2406fe596a16edfaa0d14641d0d00
#
_cell.length_a   1.000
_cell.length_b   1.000
_cell.length_c   1.000
_cell.angle_alpha   90.00
_cell.angle_beta   90.00
_cell.angle_gamma   90.00
#
_symmetry.space_group_name_H-M   'P 1'
#
loop_
_entity.id
_entity.type
_entity.pdbx_description
1 polymer ?
#
loop_
_entity_poly.entity_id
_entity_poly.type
_entity_poly.pdbx_seq_one_letter_code
_entity_poly.pdbx_strand_id
1 'polypeptide(L)'
;MTSAASGSGPVELTDPVPVKPRMRGWLHAGMFPAVVIAGITLIVLADSTRARIACAVYVLSACLLFGVSGVYHRGTWGPRGEAVLRRLDHANIFLIIAGTYTPLTLLLLPESTSQPLMWAIWGAAAAGIAFRVFWVGAPRWLYTPCYIAMGWAAVFFLPDFMRTGGIAVLVLVVVGGLLYSVGGVIYGLKRPNPSPRWFGFHEVFHSLTLAAFIVHYVGISLVAYQQ
;
A
#
# COMPACT_ATOMS: atom_id res chain seq x y z
N MET A 1 -8.78 -69.25 -17.67
CA MET A 1 -7.91 -68.21 -18.23
C MET A 1 -8.70 -66.91 -18.17
N THR A 2 -8.51 -66.14 -17.10
CA THR A 2 -9.14 -64.85 -16.88
C THR A 2 -8.06 -63.79 -16.89
N SER A 3 -8.07 -62.95 -17.95
CA SER A 3 -7.18 -61.85 -18.16
C SER A 3 -7.57 -60.70 -17.22
N ALA A 4 -6.65 -60.29 -16.34
CA ALA A 4 -6.81 -59.11 -15.52
C ALA A 4 -6.40 -57.86 -16.35
N ALA A 5 -7.36 -57.05 -16.70
CA ALA A 5 -7.13 -55.73 -17.27
C ALA A 5 -6.61 -54.77 -16.17
N SER A 6 -5.35 -54.36 -16.26
CA SER A 6 -4.80 -53.30 -15.43
C SER A 6 -5.35 -51.94 -15.87
N GLY A 7 -6.27 -51.40 -15.12
CA GLY A 7 -6.74 -50.02 -15.30
C GLY A 7 -5.69 -49.06 -14.83
N SER A 8 -4.94 -48.44 -15.76
CA SER A 8 -4.22 -47.20 -15.51
C SER A 8 -5.21 -46.05 -15.50
N GLY A 9 -5.65 -45.63 -14.32
CA GLY A 9 -6.41 -44.39 -14.18
C GLY A 9 -5.60 -43.16 -14.66
N PRO A 10 -6.28 -42.11 -15.11
CA PRO A 10 -5.58 -40.89 -15.56
C PRO A 10 -4.75 -40.34 -14.43
N VAL A 11 -3.47 -40.07 -14.71
CA VAL A 11 -2.59 -39.29 -13.80
C VAL A 11 -3.20 -37.91 -13.68
N GLU A 12 -3.77 -37.63 -12.53
CA GLU A 12 -4.26 -36.31 -12.18
C GLU A 12 -3.03 -35.37 -12.18
N LEU A 13 -2.92 -34.53 -13.21
CA LEU A 13 -1.92 -33.50 -13.30
C LEU A 13 -2.20 -32.49 -12.18
N THR A 14 -1.59 -32.71 -11.01
CA THR A 14 -1.65 -31.75 -9.91
C THR A 14 -1.04 -30.45 -10.42
N ASP A 15 -1.82 -29.36 -10.37
CA ASP A 15 -1.37 -28.04 -10.70
C ASP A 15 -0.04 -27.76 -9.97
N PRO A 16 0.98 -27.26 -10.66
CA PRO A 16 2.29 -27.02 -10.04
C PRO A 16 2.13 -26.08 -8.86
N VAL A 17 2.60 -26.51 -7.69
CA VAL A 17 2.57 -25.72 -6.45
C VAL A 17 3.16 -24.33 -6.75
N PRO A 18 2.44 -23.23 -6.47
CA PRO A 18 2.90 -21.89 -6.78
C PRO A 18 4.24 -21.59 -6.10
N VAL A 19 5.30 -21.46 -6.88
CA VAL A 19 6.65 -21.17 -6.37
C VAL A 19 6.70 -19.72 -5.87
N LYS A 20 7.10 -19.51 -4.61
CA LYS A 20 7.34 -18.17 -4.06
C LYS A 20 8.56 -17.54 -4.76
N PRO A 21 8.42 -16.39 -5.47
CA PRO A 21 9.55 -15.74 -6.11
C PRO A 21 10.67 -15.39 -5.13
N ARG A 22 11.94 -15.46 -5.58
CA ARG A 22 13.11 -15.23 -4.71
C ARG A 22 13.16 -13.80 -4.16
N MET A 23 12.69 -12.81 -4.92
CA MET A 23 12.67 -11.40 -4.51
C MET A 23 11.49 -11.03 -3.60
N ARG A 24 10.62 -12.01 -3.25
CA ARG A 24 9.46 -11.78 -2.39
C ARG A 24 9.84 -11.13 -1.06
N GLY A 25 9.32 -9.90 -0.83
CA GLY A 25 9.53 -9.13 0.39
C GLY A 25 10.84 -8.33 0.46
N TRP A 26 11.80 -8.56 -0.43
CA TRP A 26 13.09 -7.84 -0.39
C TRP A 26 12.95 -6.33 -0.64
N LEU A 27 12.08 -5.92 -1.54
CA LEU A 27 11.85 -4.50 -1.84
C LEU A 27 11.35 -3.74 -0.60
N HIS A 28 10.37 -4.30 0.11
CA HIS A 28 9.84 -3.66 1.31
C HIS A 28 10.81 -3.74 2.49
N ALA A 29 11.49 -4.87 2.67
CA ALA A 29 12.51 -5.02 3.72
C ALA A 29 13.68 -4.04 3.52
N GLY A 30 14.15 -3.86 2.27
CA GLY A 30 15.20 -2.90 1.94
C GLY A 30 14.74 -1.44 2.04
N MET A 31 13.47 -1.16 1.72
CA MET A 31 12.90 0.18 1.80
C MET A 31 12.64 0.62 3.26
N PHE A 32 12.36 -0.30 4.17
CA PHE A 32 12.02 0.03 5.56
C PHE A 32 13.05 0.94 6.26
N PRO A 33 14.37 0.64 6.27
CA PRO A 33 15.35 1.54 6.88
C PRO A 33 15.41 2.91 6.20
N ALA A 34 15.23 2.98 4.89
CA ALA A 34 15.17 4.25 4.16
C ALA A 34 13.95 5.08 4.57
N VAL A 35 12.78 4.44 4.77
CA VAL A 35 11.56 5.10 5.27
C VAL A 35 11.77 5.65 6.67
N VAL A 36 12.45 4.93 7.55
CA VAL A 36 12.74 5.41 8.91
C VAL A 36 13.63 6.65 8.86
N ILE A 37 14.73 6.60 8.11
CA ILE A 37 15.68 7.73 8.00
C ILE A 37 15.00 8.94 7.36
N ALA A 38 14.38 8.76 6.20
CA ALA A 38 13.68 9.83 5.49
C ALA A 38 12.51 10.38 6.31
N GLY A 39 11.79 9.49 7.02
CA GLY A 39 10.69 9.88 7.90
C GLY A 39 11.13 10.74 9.09
N ILE A 40 12.22 10.38 9.75
CA ILE A 40 12.79 11.21 10.82
C ILE A 40 13.19 12.59 10.25
N THR A 41 13.86 12.60 9.09
CA THR A 41 14.25 13.85 8.42
C THR A 41 13.02 14.71 8.11
N LEU A 42 11.95 14.14 7.58
CA LEU A 42 10.71 14.84 7.27
C LEU A 42 10.09 15.49 8.52
N ILE A 43 10.02 14.75 9.63
CA ILE A 43 9.43 15.23 10.88
C ILE A 43 10.29 16.35 11.50
N VAL A 44 11.62 16.18 11.50
CA VAL A 44 12.55 17.16 12.10
C VAL A 44 12.57 18.46 11.31
N LEU A 45 12.54 18.38 9.99
CA LEU A 45 12.60 19.56 9.10
C LEU A 45 11.22 20.21 8.87
N ALA A 46 10.13 19.64 9.33
CA ALA A 46 8.81 20.24 9.19
C ALA A 46 8.70 21.53 10.02
N ASP A 47 8.19 22.61 9.40
CA ASP A 47 8.26 23.98 9.94
C ASP A 47 7.33 24.25 11.14
N SER A 48 6.23 23.51 11.26
CA SER A 48 5.26 23.73 12.33
C SER A 48 4.96 22.45 13.12
N THR A 49 4.46 22.61 14.36
CA THR A 49 4.00 21.47 15.17
C THR A 49 2.89 20.69 14.47
N ARG A 50 1.99 21.39 13.76
CA ARG A 50 0.91 20.74 12.98
C ARG A 50 1.51 19.89 11.86
N ALA A 51 2.49 20.40 11.12
CA ALA A 51 3.19 19.67 10.08
C ALA A 51 3.96 18.46 10.64
N ARG A 52 4.65 18.62 11.77
CA ARG A 52 5.37 17.52 12.44
C ARG A 52 4.45 16.37 12.83
N ILE A 53 3.31 16.68 13.45
CA ILE A 53 2.32 15.66 13.85
C ILE A 53 1.74 14.97 12.60
N ALA A 54 1.35 15.72 11.58
CA ALA A 54 0.81 15.17 10.36
C ALA A 54 1.81 14.26 9.63
N CYS A 55 3.08 14.70 9.53
CA CYS A 55 4.16 13.90 8.97
C CYS A 55 4.46 12.65 9.82
N ALA A 56 4.39 12.74 11.15
CA ALA A 56 4.59 11.59 12.04
C ALA A 56 3.54 10.50 11.80
N VAL A 57 2.28 10.86 11.59
CA VAL A 57 1.20 9.91 11.24
C VAL A 57 1.49 9.23 9.90
N TYR A 58 1.90 9.99 8.89
CA TYR A 58 2.30 9.46 7.58
C TYR A 58 3.49 8.49 7.71
N VAL A 59 4.56 8.91 8.38
CA VAL A 59 5.77 8.10 8.57
C VAL A 59 5.48 6.82 9.33
N LEU A 60 4.68 6.88 10.41
CA LEU A 60 4.29 5.70 11.17
C LEU A 60 3.51 4.70 10.28
N SER A 61 2.57 5.19 9.48
CA SER A 61 1.82 4.33 8.56
C SER A 61 2.72 3.68 7.49
N ALA A 62 3.72 4.41 7.00
CA ALA A 62 4.71 3.89 6.06
C ALA A 62 5.64 2.85 6.71
N CYS A 63 6.10 3.09 7.94
CA CYS A 63 6.89 2.12 8.70
C CYS A 63 6.12 0.81 8.93
N LEU A 64 4.84 0.90 9.25
CA LEU A 64 3.97 -0.27 9.40
C LEU A 64 3.77 -1.01 8.08
N LEU A 65 3.54 -0.28 6.97
CA LEU A 65 3.40 -0.90 5.65
C LEU A 65 4.67 -1.66 5.25
N PHE A 66 5.81 -0.99 5.19
CA PHE A 66 7.06 -1.58 4.71
C PHE A 66 7.64 -2.60 5.69
N GLY A 67 7.57 -2.31 7.00
CA GLY A 67 8.08 -3.19 8.04
C GLY A 67 7.29 -4.49 8.15
N VAL A 68 5.97 -4.41 8.30
CA VAL A 68 5.12 -5.61 8.41
C VAL A 68 5.19 -6.43 7.14
N SER A 69 5.13 -5.79 5.96
CA SER A 69 5.22 -6.49 4.68
C SER A 69 6.58 -7.17 4.49
N GLY A 70 7.68 -6.49 4.84
CA GLY A 70 9.01 -7.08 4.83
C GLY A 70 9.09 -8.32 5.72
N VAL A 71 8.64 -8.23 6.96
CA VAL A 71 8.60 -9.34 7.92
C VAL A 71 7.73 -10.48 7.41
N TYR A 72 6.49 -10.18 6.99
CA TYR A 72 5.54 -11.17 6.50
C TYR A 72 6.10 -11.98 5.33
N HIS A 73 6.65 -11.30 4.34
CA HIS A 73 7.11 -11.94 3.11
C HIS A 73 8.49 -12.58 3.20
N ARG A 74 9.34 -12.17 4.15
CA ARG A 74 10.69 -12.74 4.31
C ARG A 74 10.75 -13.91 5.28
N GLY A 75 9.93 -13.87 6.33
CA GLY A 75 9.89 -14.93 7.34
C GLY A 75 9.22 -16.21 6.87
N THR A 76 9.41 -17.24 7.67
CA THR A 76 8.65 -18.50 7.62
C THR A 76 7.81 -18.58 8.89
N TRP A 77 6.50 -18.64 8.74
CA TRP A 77 5.56 -18.50 9.83
C TRP A 77 4.72 -19.75 9.98
N GLY A 78 4.42 -20.13 11.21
CA GLY A 78 3.38 -21.12 11.47
C GLY A 78 1.98 -20.57 11.13
N PRO A 79 0.94 -21.41 11.08
CA PRO A 79 -0.40 -21.03 10.59
C PRO A 79 -1.01 -19.79 11.29
N ARG A 80 -0.81 -19.65 12.60
CA ARG A 80 -1.29 -18.49 13.37
C ARG A 80 -0.54 -17.21 13.01
N GLY A 81 0.81 -17.27 12.97
CA GLY A 81 1.65 -16.14 12.63
C GLY A 81 1.39 -15.64 11.20
N GLU A 82 1.28 -16.56 10.24
CA GLU A 82 0.93 -16.24 8.86
C GLU A 82 -0.43 -15.54 8.77
N ALA A 83 -1.43 -16.06 9.47
CA ALA A 83 -2.77 -15.47 9.46
C ALA A 83 -2.80 -14.05 10.05
N VAL A 84 -2.06 -13.79 11.13
CA VAL A 84 -1.96 -12.45 11.74
C VAL A 84 -1.20 -11.49 10.83
N LEU A 85 -0.01 -11.87 10.37
CA LEU A 85 0.81 -11.01 9.52
C LEU A 85 0.14 -10.69 8.18
N ARG A 86 -0.58 -11.64 7.58
CA ARG A 86 -1.37 -11.42 6.37
C ARG A 86 -2.50 -10.40 6.60
N ARG A 87 -3.15 -10.42 7.76
CA ARG A 87 -4.16 -9.42 8.11
C ARG A 87 -3.55 -8.03 8.23
N LEU A 88 -2.45 -7.91 8.95
CA LEU A 88 -1.74 -6.66 9.15
C LEU A 88 -1.19 -6.11 7.84
N ASP A 89 -0.55 -6.94 7.02
CA ASP A 89 0.00 -6.57 5.71
C ASP A 89 -1.07 -5.95 4.80
N HIS A 90 -2.26 -6.55 4.74
CA HIS A 90 -3.36 -6.01 3.95
C HIS A 90 -4.08 -4.82 4.61
N ALA A 91 -4.19 -4.79 5.93
CA ALA A 91 -4.79 -3.67 6.67
C ALA A 91 -3.95 -2.39 6.54
N ASN A 92 -2.62 -2.53 6.51
CA ASN A 92 -1.70 -1.41 6.36
C ASN A 92 -1.83 -0.66 5.03
N ILE A 93 -2.47 -1.24 4.01
CA ILE A 93 -2.78 -0.52 2.77
C ILE A 93 -3.82 0.59 3.03
N PHE A 94 -4.86 0.32 3.81
CA PHE A 94 -5.81 1.36 4.22
C PHE A 94 -5.14 2.41 5.11
N LEU A 95 -4.25 1.95 5.99
CA LEU A 95 -3.54 2.82 6.92
C LEU A 95 -2.59 3.79 6.20
N ILE A 96 -1.83 3.34 5.19
CA ILE A 96 -0.94 4.23 4.43
C ILE A 96 -1.73 5.21 3.57
N ILE A 97 -2.89 4.83 3.04
CA ILE A 97 -3.76 5.77 2.31
C ILE A 97 -4.19 6.88 3.25
N ALA A 98 -4.77 6.58 4.42
CA ALA A 98 -5.18 7.59 5.39
C ALA A 98 -3.99 8.40 5.93
N GLY A 99 -2.85 7.75 6.17
CA GLY A 99 -1.61 8.38 6.56
C GLY A 99 -1.11 9.40 5.54
N THR A 100 -1.20 9.09 4.24
CA THR A 100 -0.83 10.00 3.15
C THR A 100 -1.78 11.19 3.05
N TYR A 101 -3.08 10.98 3.24
CA TYR A 101 -4.06 12.06 3.29
C TYR A 101 -3.80 13.04 4.43
N THR A 102 -3.29 12.58 5.57
CA THR A 102 -3.17 13.38 6.78
C THR A 102 -2.36 14.67 6.56
N PRO A 103 -1.09 14.65 6.10
CA PRO A 103 -0.36 15.89 5.84
C PRO A 103 -0.95 16.69 4.67
N LEU A 104 -1.34 16.05 3.57
CA LEU A 104 -1.91 16.76 2.42
C LEU A 104 -3.18 17.52 2.79
N THR A 105 -4.06 16.89 3.56
CA THR A 105 -5.33 17.50 3.97
C THR A 105 -5.13 18.60 5.00
N LEU A 106 -4.35 18.33 6.06
CA LEU A 106 -4.17 19.28 7.16
C LEU A 106 -3.34 20.51 6.77
N LEU A 107 -2.44 20.40 5.78
CA LEU A 107 -1.54 21.47 5.40
C LEU A 107 -2.00 22.24 4.16
N LEU A 108 -2.84 21.64 3.30
CA LEU A 108 -3.25 22.27 2.04
C LEU A 108 -4.70 22.77 2.04
N LEU A 109 -5.56 22.22 2.91
CA LEU A 109 -6.98 22.55 2.90
C LEU A 109 -7.37 23.42 4.10
N PRO A 110 -8.36 24.32 3.94
CA PRO A 110 -8.92 25.08 5.04
C PRO A 110 -9.60 24.14 6.05
N GLU A 111 -9.68 24.55 7.31
CA GLU A 111 -10.17 23.72 8.42
C GLU A 111 -11.59 23.21 8.18
N SER A 112 -12.46 24.04 7.59
CA SER A 112 -13.83 23.67 7.22
C SER A 112 -13.92 22.48 6.26
N THR A 113 -12.90 22.25 5.45
CA THR A 113 -12.80 21.14 4.48
C THR A 113 -11.95 19.99 5.02
N SER A 114 -10.84 20.33 5.69
CA SER A 114 -9.90 19.32 6.17
C SER A 114 -10.47 18.42 7.27
N GLN A 115 -11.24 18.97 8.22
CA GLN A 115 -11.83 18.18 9.31
C GLN A 115 -12.82 17.12 8.80
N PRO A 116 -13.88 17.45 8.02
CA PRO A 116 -14.79 16.42 7.53
C PRO A 116 -14.10 15.40 6.61
N LEU A 117 -13.14 15.83 5.79
CA LEU A 117 -12.38 14.91 4.96
C LEU A 117 -11.53 13.94 5.81
N MET A 118 -10.88 14.43 6.85
CA MET A 118 -10.11 13.58 7.78
C MET A 118 -11.01 12.53 8.45
N TRP A 119 -12.19 12.93 8.93
CA TRP A 119 -13.16 11.98 9.50
C TRP A 119 -13.60 10.93 8.49
N ALA A 120 -13.91 11.35 7.25
CA ALA A 120 -14.31 10.44 6.19
C ALA A 120 -13.22 9.44 5.83
N ILE A 121 -11.98 9.90 5.62
CA ILE A 121 -10.84 9.06 5.21
C ILE A 121 -10.41 8.11 6.34
N TRP A 122 -10.30 8.58 7.59
CA TRP A 122 -9.94 7.70 8.70
C TRP A 122 -11.08 6.75 9.07
N GLY A 123 -12.34 7.17 8.92
CA GLY A 123 -13.50 6.30 9.06
C GLY A 123 -13.53 5.19 8.00
N ALA A 124 -13.27 5.54 6.74
CA ALA A 124 -13.14 4.57 5.65
C ALA A 124 -11.95 3.62 5.87
N ALA A 125 -10.81 4.14 6.35
CA ALA A 125 -9.65 3.30 6.70
C ALA A 125 -10.00 2.32 7.83
N ALA A 126 -10.63 2.77 8.90
CA ALA A 126 -11.05 1.92 10.02
C ALA A 126 -12.02 0.81 9.56
N ALA A 127 -13.00 1.15 8.72
CA ALA A 127 -13.92 0.18 8.13
C ALA A 127 -13.19 -0.82 7.22
N GLY A 128 -12.26 -0.35 6.38
CA GLY A 128 -11.44 -1.20 5.52
C GLY A 128 -10.49 -2.12 6.30
N ILE A 129 -9.88 -1.64 7.37
CA ILE A 129 -9.05 -2.43 8.28
C ILE A 129 -9.92 -3.51 8.93
N ALA A 130 -11.07 -3.15 9.50
CA ALA A 130 -12.00 -4.09 10.09
C ALA A 130 -12.42 -5.16 9.07
N PHE A 131 -12.79 -4.75 7.86
CA PHE A 131 -13.13 -5.65 6.76
C PHE A 131 -11.99 -6.66 6.48
N ARG A 132 -10.73 -6.23 6.42
CA ARG A 132 -9.57 -7.11 6.17
C ARG A 132 -9.21 -8.00 7.35
N VAL A 133 -9.41 -7.53 8.58
CA VAL A 133 -9.15 -8.31 9.80
C VAL A 133 -10.18 -9.42 9.96
N PHE A 134 -11.47 -9.12 9.77
CA PHE A 134 -12.54 -10.10 9.97
C PHE A 134 -12.80 -10.99 8.75
N TRP A 135 -12.52 -10.53 7.52
CA TRP A 135 -12.71 -11.30 6.30
C TRP A 135 -11.42 -11.46 5.49
N VAL A 136 -10.49 -12.28 6.00
CA VAL A 136 -9.18 -12.56 5.37
C VAL A 136 -9.28 -13.19 3.99
N GLY A 137 -10.30 -14.04 3.78
CA GLY A 137 -10.58 -14.74 2.53
C GLY A 137 -11.30 -13.90 1.47
N ALA A 138 -11.58 -12.62 1.72
CA ALA A 138 -12.26 -11.76 0.75
C ALA A 138 -11.54 -11.79 -0.62
N PRO A 139 -12.28 -11.86 -1.74
CA PRO A 139 -11.69 -11.93 -3.06
C PRO A 139 -11.06 -10.60 -3.48
N ARG A 140 -9.98 -10.66 -4.28
CA ARG A 140 -9.22 -9.47 -4.71
C ARG A 140 -10.05 -8.43 -5.46
N TRP A 141 -10.98 -8.90 -6.29
CA TRP A 141 -11.87 -8.03 -7.04
C TRP A 141 -12.77 -7.15 -6.16
N LEU A 142 -12.95 -7.52 -4.89
CA LEU A 142 -13.75 -6.75 -3.94
C LEU A 142 -12.90 -5.69 -3.21
N TYR A 143 -11.77 -6.08 -2.64
CA TYR A 143 -10.99 -5.15 -1.81
C TYR A 143 -10.02 -4.24 -2.60
N THR A 144 -9.56 -4.67 -3.79
CA THR A 144 -8.68 -3.83 -4.61
C THR A 144 -9.37 -2.55 -5.10
N PRO A 145 -10.63 -2.59 -5.61
CA PRO A 145 -11.37 -1.37 -5.91
C PRO A 145 -11.59 -0.46 -4.70
N CYS A 146 -11.76 -1.01 -3.48
CA CYS A 146 -11.91 -0.19 -2.27
C CYS A 146 -10.64 0.63 -1.98
N TYR A 147 -9.43 0.04 -2.13
CA TYR A 147 -8.18 0.79 -2.01
C TYR A 147 -8.07 1.92 -3.03
N ILE A 148 -8.38 1.61 -4.29
CA ILE A 148 -8.31 2.58 -5.40
C ILE A 148 -9.33 3.71 -5.16
N ALA A 149 -10.58 3.39 -4.86
CA ALA A 149 -11.62 4.37 -4.62
C ALA A 149 -11.27 5.31 -3.45
N MET A 150 -10.78 4.76 -2.34
CA MET A 150 -10.33 5.55 -1.20
C MET A 150 -9.15 6.46 -1.58
N GLY A 151 -8.18 5.96 -2.36
CA GLY A 151 -7.04 6.76 -2.83
C GLY A 151 -7.47 7.91 -3.76
N TRP A 152 -8.47 7.70 -4.62
CA TRP A 152 -8.96 8.71 -5.56
C TRP A 152 -9.98 9.70 -4.97
N ALA A 153 -10.36 9.60 -3.71
CA ALA A 153 -11.14 10.64 -3.05
C ALA A 153 -10.44 12.03 -3.11
N ALA A 154 -9.10 12.06 -3.27
CA ALA A 154 -8.33 13.29 -3.49
C ALA A 154 -8.74 14.06 -4.75
N VAL A 155 -9.36 13.42 -5.75
CA VAL A 155 -9.72 14.06 -7.04
C VAL A 155 -10.63 15.27 -6.83
N PHE A 156 -11.49 15.24 -5.84
CA PHE A 156 -12.41 16.33 -5.52
C PHE A 156 -11.70 17.56 -4.93
N PHE A 157 -10.46 17.43 -4.48
CA PHE A 157 -9.67 18.46 -3.82
C PHE A 157 -8.43 18.89 -4.63
N LEU A 158 -8.24 18.35 -5.84
CA LEU A 158 -7.11 18.72 -6.71
C LEU A 158 -7.03 20.23 -7.02
N PRO A 159 -8.14 20.94 -7.23
CA PRO A 159 -8.08 22.40 -7.41
C PRO A 159 -7.52 23.13 -6.17
N ASP A 160 -7.86 22.67 -4.98
CA ASP A 160 -7.37 23.26 -3.73
C ASP A 160 -5.89 22.90 -3.51
N PHE A 161 -5.49 21.66 -3.79
CA PHE A 161 -4.09 21.25 -3.75
C PHE A 161 -3.22 22.07 -4.73
N MET A 162 -3.77 22.38 -5.92
CA MET A 162 -3.07 23.24 -6.88
C MET A 162 -2.95 24.68 -6.37
N ARG A 163 -4.01 25.25 -5.77
CA ARG A 163 -4.01 26.63 -5.26
C ARG A 163 -3.02 26.82 -4.10
N THR A 164 -2.95 25.86 -3.18
CA THR A 164 -2.16 26.01 -1.95
C THR A 164 -0.76 25.39 -2.10
N GLY A 165 -0.66 24.20 -2.72
CA GLY A 165 0.61 23.49 -2.87
C GLY A 165 1.32 23.71 -4.20
N GLY A 166 0.62 24.34 -5.17
CA GLY A 166 1.16 24.59 -6.51
C GLY A 166 1.15 23.36 -7.42
N ILE A 167 1.58 23.59 -8.68
CA ILE A 167 1.53 22.57 -9.73
C ILE A 167 2.42 21.35 -9.44
N ALA A 168 3.56 21.55 -8.77
CA ALA A 168 4.48 20.45 -8.45
C ALA A 168 3.83 19.45 -7.49
N VAL A 169 3.18 19.93 -6.43
CA VAL A 169 2.47 19.08 -5.46
C VAL A 169 1.31 18.37 -6.13
N LEU A 170 0.52 19.09 -6.95
CA LEU A 170 -0.57 18.48 -7.71
C LEU A 170 -0.10 17.32 -8.58
N VAL A 171 0.96 17.55 -9.37
CA VAL A 171 1.52 16.51 -10.26
C VAL A 171 2.01 15.32 -9.47
N LEU A 172 2.71 15.54 -8.34
CA LEU A 172 3.21 14.46 -7.49
C LEU A 172 2.06 13.65 -6.86
N VAL A 173 0.98 14.30 -6.41
CA VAL A 173 -0.20 13.60 -5.88
C VAL A 173 -0.86 12.73 -6.95
N VAL A 174 -1.06 13.27 -8.14
CA VAL A 174 -1.68 12.54 -9.25
C VAL A 174 -0.81 11.37 -9.74
N VAL A 175 0.50 11.61 -9.94
CA VAL A 175 1.44 10.56 -10.36
C VAL A 175 1.52 9.44 -9.34
N GLY A 176 1.61 9.78 -8.04
CA GLY A 176 1.60 8.78 -6.98
C GLY A 176 0.31 7.96 -6.94
N GLY A 177 -0.85 8.61 -7.09
CA GLY A 177 -2.15 7.95 -7.18
C GLY A 177 -2.27 7.01 -8.38
N LEU A 178 -1.73 7.41 -9.54
CA LEU A 178 -1.67 6.57 -10.74
C LEU A 178 -0.76 5.34 -10.54
N LEU A 179 0.42 5.52 -9.94
CA LEU A 179 1.33 4.42 -9.64
C LEU A 179 0.71 3.39 -8.68
N TYR A 180 0.04 3.84 -7.61
CA TYR A 180 -0.72 2.96 -6.72
C TYR A 180 -1.86 2.24 -7.45
N SER A 181 -2.58 2.94 -8.33
CA SER A 181 -3.70 2.36 -9.09
C SER A 181 -3.23 1.28 -10.06
N VAL A 182 -2.18 1.56 -10.83
CA VAL A 182 -1.57 0.56 -11.72
C VAL A 182 -1.07 -0.64 -10.93
N GLY A 183 -0.42 -0.40 -9.79
CA GLY A 183 0.00 -1.46 -8.87
C GLY A 183 -1.18 -2.30 -8.39
N GLY A 184 -2.26 -1.67 -7.95
CA GLY A 184 -3.49 -2.34 -7.51
C GLY A 184 -4.12 -3.19 -8.61
N VAL A 185 -4.20 -2.67 -9.84
CA VAL A 185 -4.71 -3.42 -11.01
C VAL A 185 -3.83 -4.65 -11.30
N ILE A 186 -2.50 -4.49 -11.32
CA ILE A 186 -1.55 -5.59 -11.51
C ILE A 186 -1.72 -6.66 -10.43
N TYR A 187 -1.88 -6.24 -9.18
CA TYR A 187 -2.12 -7.14 -8.06
C TYR A 187 -3.45 -7.89 -8.19
N GLY A 188 -4.51 -7.20 -8.60
CA GLY A 188 -5.85 -7.77 -8.83
C GLY A 188 -5.85 -8.81 -9.95
N LEU A 189 -5.26 -8.45 -11.10
CA LEU A 189 -5.21 -9.28 -12.32
C LEU A 189 -4.12 -10.38 -12.26
N LYS A 190 -3.15 -10.29 -11.34
CA LYS A 190 -1.96 -11.15 -11.27
C LYS A 190 -1.10 -11.11 -12.53
N ARG A 191 -1.10 -10.00 -13.25
CA ARG A 191 -0.37 -9.79 -14.52
C ARG A 191 0.15 -8.36 -14.61
N PRO A 192 1.33 -8.12 -15.23
CA PRO A 192 2.26 -9.12 -15.80
C PRO A 192 2.97 -9.95 -14.72
N ASN A 193 3.43 -11.14 -15.10
CA ASN A 193 4.23 -12.01 -14.24
C ASN A 193 5.59 -12.29 -14.94
N PRO A 194 6.50 -11.30 -14.97
CA PRO A 194 7.66 -11.31 -15.87
C PRO A 194 8.65 -12.44 -15.61
N SER A 195 8.84 -12.81 -14.35
CA SER A 195 9.73 -13.91 -13.96
C SER A 195 9.17 -14.66 -12.75
N PRO A 196 8.33 -15.69 -12.94
CA PRO A 196 7.66 -16.39 -11.83
C PRO A 196 8.58 -16.92 -10.73
N ARG A 197 9.84 -17.24 -11.07
CA ARG A 197 10.83 -17.74 -10.10
C ARG A 197 11.56 -16.63 -9.34
N TRP A 198 11.71 -15.42 -9.92
CA TRP A 198 12.49 -14.34 -9.36
C TRP A 198 11.66 -13.13 -9.00
N PHE A 199 10.86 -12.63 -9.94
CA PHE A 199 10.17 -11.36 -9.87
C PHE A 199 8.80 -11.47 -10.56
N GLY A 200 7.78 -11.76 -9.78
CA GLY A 200 6.41 -11.96 -10.26
C GLY A 200 5.56 -10.69 -10.19
N PHE A 201 4.26 -10.83 -10.47
CA PHE A 201 3.29 -9.73 -10.40
C PHE A 201 3.24 -9.02 -9.03
N HIS A 202 3.49 -9.76 -7.96
CA HIS A 202 3.47 -9.22 -6.60
C HIS A 202 4.68 -8.30 -6.35
N GLU A 203 5.85 -8.67 -6.87
CA GLU A 203 7.05 -7.83 -6.83
C GLU A 203 6.88 -6.58 -7.70
N VAL A 204 6.20 -6.68 -8.85
CA VAL A 204 5.84 -5.52 -9.68
C VAL A 204 4.91 -4.58 -8.90
N PHE A 205 3.89 -5.11 -8.23
CA PHE A 205 3.03 -4.33 -7.33
C PHE A 205 3.84 -3.63 -6.24
N HIS A 206 4.75 -4.33 -5.55
CA HIS A 206 5.61 -3.72 -4.52
C HIS A 206 6.52 -2.63 -5.08
N SER A 207 7.07 -2.79 -6.28
CA SER A 207 7.89 -1.75 -6.94
C SER A 207 7.08 -0.48 -7.20
N LEU A 208 5.84 -0.62 -7.68
CA LEU A 208 4.95 0.51 -7.92
C LEU A 208 4.49 1.17 -6.62
N THR A 209 4.23 0.38 -5.57
CA THR A 209 3.95 0.90 -4.24
C THR A 209 5.11 1.73 -3.69
N LEU A 210 6.34 1.25 -3.87
CA LEU A 210 7.55 1.94 -3.46
C LEU A 210 7.75 3.24 -4.24
N ALA A 211 7.60 3.20 -5.57
CA ALA A 211 7.69 4.38 -6.42
C ALA A 211 6.62 5.43 -6.06
N ALA A 212 5.37 5.00 -5.84
CA ALA A 212 4.27 5.86 -5.42
C ALA A 212 4.54 6.51 -4.06
N PHE A 213 5.06 5.74 -3.10
CA PHE A 213 5.46 6.25 -1.79
C PHE A 213 6.53 7.35 -1.92
N ILE A 214 7.58 7.13 -2.72
CA ILE A 214 8.65 8.12 -2.94
C ILE A 214 8.07 9.41 -3.55
N VAL A 215 7.22 9.29 -4.56
CA VAL A 215 6.58 10.44 -5.21
C VAL A 215 5.72 11.23 -4.22
N HIS A 216 4.89 10.56 -3.42
CA HIS A 216 4.09 11.20 -2.38
C HIS A 216 4.96 11.79 -1.26
N TYR A 217 6.04 11.11 -0.85
CA TYR A 217 6.99 11.62 0.13
C TYR A 217 7.58 12.96 -0.30
N VAL A 218 8.01 13.07 -1.57
CA VAL A 218 8.51 14.33 -2.13
C VAL A 218 7.43 15.42 -2.10
N GLY A 219 6.20 15.11 -2.53
CA GLY A 219 5.09 16.06 -2.48
C GLY A 219 4.76 16.54 -1.07
N ILE A 220 4.73 15.62 -0.10
CA ILE A 220 4.50 15.94 1.32
C ILE A 220 5.67 16.79 1.88
N SER A 221 6.92 16.47 1.52
CA SER A 221 8.09 17.24 1.94
C SER A 221 8.03 18.69 1.47
N LEU A 222 7.64 18.92 0.21
CA LEU A 222 7.48 20.29 -0.33
C LEU A 222 6.45 21.08 0.47
N VAL A 223 5.36 20.44 0.88
CA VAL A 223 4.32 21.09 1.68
C VAL A 223 4.76 21.31 3.13
N ALA A 224 5.41 20.32 3.75
CA ALA A 224 5.76 20.35 5.16
C ALA A 224 6.90 21.34 5.50
N TYR A 225 7.74 21.68 4.50
CA TYR A 225 8.88 22.61 4.68
C TYR A 225 8.54 24.06 4.31
N GLN A 226 7.30 24.37 3.96
CA GLN A 226 6.85 25.68 3.52
C GLN A 226 5.68 26.25 4.35
N GLN A 227 5.43 25.69 5.56
CA GLN A 227 4.29 26.05 6.41
C GLN A 227 4.64 27.10 7.47
#